data_cbe6eb04056aca7922e541a700d42205
#
_entry.id   cbe6eb04056aca7922e541a700d42205
#
_cell.length_a   1.000
_cell.length_b   1.000
_cell.length_c   1.000
_cell.angle_alpha   90.00
_cell.angle_beta   90.00
_cell.angle_gamma   90.00
#
_symmetry.space_group_name_H-M   'P 1'
#
loop_
_entity.id
_entity.type
_entity.pdbx_description
1 polymer ?
#
loop_
_entity_poly.entity_id
_entity_poly.type
_entity_poly.pdbx_seq_one_letter_code
_entity_poly.pdbx_strand_id
1 'polypeptide(L)'
;TVSPLTGEPINRFTLPPQSIEDLVMRVKINRTLGGYVGTCHQRCTGLDCLCTLSIVTYDIDKKYGTQYYNRFNEFLKYMQANDLTANASVTDVKGDRNLGPHEQPDKDMYLRVVDQTKEGIVVRGAKAHQTGSVSCHEVIVLPTRAMGKGDEDYALAFAIPSDTKNLIHVVGRNSMDTREIE
;
A
#
# COMPACT_ATOMS: atom_id res chain seq x y z
N THR A 1 -18.65 3.55 12.37
CA THR A 1 -18.63 2.16 12.90
C THR A 1 -17.70 2.06 14.11
N VAL A 2 -17.59 0.91 14.69
CA VAL A 2 -16.74 0.65 15.86
C VAL A 2 -15.60 -0.27 15.45
N SER A 3 -14.39 0.01 15.94
CA SER A 3 -13.22 -0.85 15.72
C SER A 3 -13.35 -2.16 16.50
N PRO A 4 -13.19 -3.32 15.87
CA PRO A 4 -13.12 -4.59 16.59
C PRO A 4 -11.82 -4.76 17.39
N LEU A 5 -10.81 -3.90 17.15
CA LEU A 5 -9.52 -3.96 17.83
C LEU A 5 -9.47 -3.13 19.12
N THR A 6 -10.22 -2.01 19.17
CA THR A 6 -10.14 -1.04 20.27
C THR A 6 -11.48 -0.78 20.95
N GLY A 7 -12.60 -1.09 20.29
CA GLY A 7 -13.94 -0.72 20.77
C GLY A 7 -14.32 0.74 20.50
N GLU A 8 -13.43 1.55 19.92
CA GLU A 8 -13.64 2.97 19.69
C GLU A 8 -14.36 3.25 18.36
N PRO A 9 -15.09 4.38 18.24
CA PRO A 9 -15.65 4.83 16.97
C PRO A 9 -14.57 5.10 15.91
N ILE A 10 -14.76 4.58 14.71
CA ILE A 10 -13.81 4.73 13.60
C ILE A 10 -14.50 5.05 12.28
N ASN A 11 -13.73 5.60 11.35
CA ASN A 11 -14.15 5.73 9.98
C ASN A 11 -14.28 4.33 9.34
N ARG A 12 -15.42 4.06 8.69
CA ARG A 12 -15.68 2.76 8.06
C ARG A 12 -14.69 2.42 6.92
N PHE A 13 -14.04 3.40 6.33
CA PHE A 13 -12.98 3.17 5.35
C PHE A 13 -11.72 2.50 5.92
N THR A 14 -11.52 2.53 7.23
CA THR A 14 -10.39 1.85 7.88
C THR A 14 -10.78 0.51 8.48
N LEU A 15 -12.01 0.05 8.26
CA LEU A 15 -12.49 -1.24 8.76
C LEU A 15 -12.30 -2.34 7.71
N PRO A 16 -11.41 -3.33 7.91
CA PRO A 16 -11.48 -4.59 7.19
C PRO A 16 -12.83 -5.27 7.45
N PRO A 17 -13.61 -5.65 6.42
CA PRO A 17 -14.93 -6.24 6.59
C PRO A 17 -14.89 -7.49 7.46
N GLN A 18 -15.80 -7.58 8.42
CA GLN A 18 -15.93 -8.72 9.34
C GLN A 18 -17.15 -9.59 8.99
N SER A 19 -18.03 -9.11 8.11
CA SER A 19 -19.26 -9.76 7.72
C SER A 19 -19.64 -9.46 6.27
N ILE A 20 -20.63 -10.20 5.75
CA ILE A 20 -21.22 -9.91 4.43
C ILE A 20 -21.90 -8.54 4.43
N GLU A 21 -22.53 -8.15 5.54
CA GLU A 21 -23.17 -6.85 5.71
C GLU A 21 -22.14 -5.71 5.59
N ASP A 22 -20.94 -5.87 6.13
CA ASP A 22 -19.86 -4.90 5.99
C ASP A 22 -19.42 -4.76 4.53
N LEU A 23 -19.31 -5.86 3.80
CA LEU A 23 -18.99 -5.85 2.37
C LEU A 23 -20.07 -5.14 1.55
N VAL A 24 -21.34 -5.43 1.80
CA VAL A 24 -22.48 -4.76 1.14
C VAL A 24 -22.48 -3.27 1.44
N MET A 25 -22.24 -2.90 2.69
CA MET A 25 -22.17 -1.49 3.10
C MET A 25 -21.01 -0.78 2.42
N ARG A 26 -19.85 -1.41 2.30
CA ARG A 26 -18.68 -0.89 1.58
C ARG A 26 -19.00 -0.61 0.12
N VAL A 27 -19.68 -1.52 -0.58
CA VAL A 27 -20.13 -1.31 -1.96
C VAL A 27 -21.08 -0.10 -2.06
N LYS A 28 -22.03 0.02 -1.12
CA LYS A 28 -22.96 1.18 -1.08
C LYS A 28 -22.21 2.49 -0.88
N ILE A 29 -21.27 2.56 0.06
CA ILE A 29 -20.45 3.75 0.32
C ILE A 29 -19.65 4.14 -0.93
N ASN A 30 -18.97 3.19 -1.56
CA ASN A 30 -18.17 3.45 -2.75
C ASN A 30 -19.03 3.96 -3.92
N ARG A 31 -20.22 3.38 -4.14
CA ARG A 31 -21.17 3.84 -5.17
C ARG A 31 -21.67 5.24 -4.88
N THR A 32 -22.03 5.52 -3.64
CA THR A 32 -22.53 6.86 -3.23
C THR A 32 -21.46 7.91 -3.46
N LEU A 33 -20.24 7.67 -2.97
CA LEU A 33 -19.14 8.63 -3.16
C LEU A 33 -18.75 8.78 -4.63
N GLY A 34 -18.67 7.68 -5.39
CA GLY A 34 -18.40 7.72 -6.83
C GLY A 34 -19.45 8.53 -7.59
N GLY A 35 -20.73 8.46 -7.17
CA GLY A 35 -21.82 9.30 -7.70
C GLY A 35 -21.64 10.79 -7.40
N TYR A 36 -21.16 11.13 -6.21
CA TYR A 36 -20.92 12.54 -5.84
C TYR A 36 -19.69 13.15 -6.53
N VAL A 37 -18.60 12.40 -6.65
CA VAL A 37 -17.36 12.93 -7.23
C VAL A 37 -17.26 12.71 -8.74
N GLY A 38 -18.15 11.90 -9.33
CA GLY A 38 -18.16 11.60 -10.76
C GLY A 38 -17.00 10.72 -11.24
N THR A 39 -16.14 10.22 -10.33
CA THR A 39 -14.98 9.40 -10.64
C THR A 39 -14.56 8.59 -9.40
N CYS A 40 -13.42 7.89 -9.48
CA CYS A 40 -12.82 7.22 -8.33
C CYS A 40 -12.33 8.24 -7.28
N HIS A 41 -12.72 8.05 -6.03
CA HIS A 41 -12.32 8.91 -4.91
C HIS A 41 -10.94 8.60 -4.34
N GLN A 42 -10.17 7.70 -4.97
CA GLN A 42 -8.76 7.35 -4.68
C GLN A 42 -8.46 6.75 -3.29
N ARG A 43 -9.47 6.48 -2.47
CA ARG A 43 -9.30 5.80 -1.15
C ARG A 43 -9.41 4.27 -1.24
N CYS A 44 -9.91 3.73 -2.35
CA CYS A 44 -10.19 2.29 -2.50
C CYS A 44 -8.94 1.43 -2.42
N THR A 45 -7.83 1.85 -3.03
CA THR A 45 -6.59 1.06 -3.09
C THR A 45 -5.96 0.83 -1.71
N GLY A 46 -5.87 1.87 -0.88
CA GLY A 46 -5.39 1.73 0.49
C GLY A 46 -6.28 0.84 1.34
N LEU A 47 -7.60 0.99 1.20
CA LEU A 47 -8.58 0.15 1.88
C LEU A 47 -8.47 -1.32 1.46
N ASP A 48 -8.27 -1.60 0.17
CA ASP A 48 -8.09 -2.95 -0.34
C ASP A 48 -6.78 -3.58 0.18
N CYS A 49 -5.72 -2.78 0.31
CA CYS A 49 -4.49 -3.22 0.95
C CYS A 49 -4.67 -3.57 2.43
N LEU A 50 -5.40 -2.76 3.21
CA LEU A 50 -5.70 -3.10 4.60
C LEU A 50 -6.46 -4.43 4.71
N CYS A 51 -7.42 -4.69 3.82
CA CYS A 51 -8.15 -5.95 3.80
C CYS A 51 -7.25 -7.12 3.42
N THR A 52 -6.42 -6.96 2.38
CA THR A 52 -5.49 -7.99 1.93
C THR A 52 -4.47 -8.32 3.02
N LEU A 53 -3.88 -7.30 3.65
CA LEU A 53 -2.91 -7.49 4.72
C LEU A 53 -3.53 -8.17 5.94
N SER A 54 -4.78 -7.86 6.29
CA SER A 54 -5.50 -8.53 7.38
C SER A 54 -5.59 -10.04 7.19
N ILE A 55 -5.85 -10.49 5.95
CA ILE A 55 -5.97 -11.91 5.63
C ILE A 55 -4.59 -12.56 5.51
N VAL A 56 -3.72 -11.98 4.69
CA VAL A 56 -2.42 -12.58 4.32
C VAL A 56 -1.49 -12.67 5.52
N THR A 57 -1.41 -11.63 6.35
CA THR A 57 -0.54 -11.66 7.54
C THR A 57 -1.03 -12.68 8.57
N TYR A 58 -2.34 -12.82 8.75
CA TYR A 58 -2.93 -13.85 9.61
C TYR A 58 -2.58 -15.26 9.13
N ASP A 59 -2.75 -15.54 7.84
CA ASP A 59 -2.47 -16.87 7.26
C ASP A 59 -0.97 -17.20 7.32
N ILE A 60 -0.09 -16.22 7.08
CA ILE A 60 1.36 -16.38 7.18
C ILE A 60 1.77 -16.68 8.62
N ASP A 61 1.28 -15.92 9.60
CA ASP A 61 1.61 -16.16 11.02
C ASP A 61 1.15 -17.55 11.46
N LYS A 62 -0.02 -17.97 11.05
CA LYS A 62 -0.56 -19.30 11.35
C LYS A 62 0.27 -20.43 10.73
N LYS A 63 0.84 -20.20 9.53
CA LYS A 63 1.61 -21.21 8.81
C LYS A 63 3.08 -21.26 9.23
N TYR A 64 3.68 -20.12 9.53
CA TYR A 64 5.12 -19.99 9.73
C TYR A 64 5.53 -19.51 11.13
N GLY A 65 4.57 -19.19 12.01
CA GLY A 65 4.85 -18.72 13.37
C GLY A 65 5.48 -17.33 13.42
N THR A 66 5.21 -16.49 12.43
CA THR A 66 5.70 -15.11 12.38
C THR A 66 4.86 -14.16 13.23
N GLN A 67 5.15 -12.86 13.20
CA GLN A 67 4.46 -11.82 13.99
C GLN A 67 3.89 -10.71 13.09
N TYR A 68 3.60 -11.01 11.82
CA TYR A 68 3.18 -10.00 10.86
C TYR A 68 1.76 -9.51 11.12
N TYR A 69 0.86 -10.39 11.54
CA TYR A 69 -0.51 -10.02 11.87
C TYR A 69 -0.59 -9.08 13.07
N ASN A 70 0.25 -9.32 14.09
CA ASN A 70 0.33 -8.40 15.22
C ASN A 70 0.84 -7.02 14.82
N ARG A 71 1.91 -6.96 14.01
CA ARG A 71 2.44 -5.69 13.47
C ARG A 71 1.41 -4.97 12.60
N PHE A 72 0.68 -5.71 11.77
CA PHE A 72 -0.41 -5.16 10.98
C PHE A 72 -1.52 -4.58 11.85
N ASN A 73 -1.94 -5.27 12.92
CA ASN A 73 -2.97 -4.78 13.82
C ASN A 73 -2.55 -3.49 14.56
N GLU A 74 -1.29 -3.35 14.94
CA GLU A 74 -0.79 -2.10 15.52
C GLU A 74 -0.83 -0.94 14.50
N PHE A 75 -0.42 -1.22 13.26
CA PHE A 75 -0.56 -0.24 12.17
C PHE A 75 -2.04 0.11 11.91
N LEU A 76 -2.93 -0.87 11.90
CA LEU A 76 -4.36 -0.64 11.69
C LEU A 76 -4.98 0.20 12.82
N LYS A 77 -4.62 -0.05 14.08
CA LYS A 77 -5.04 0.79 15.22
C LYS A 77 -4.59 2.24 15.05
N TYR A 78 -3.33 2.43 14.65
CA TYR A 78 -2.79 3.76 14.36
C TYR A 78 -3.59 4.48 13.26
N MET A 79 -3.86 3.79 12.14
CA MET A 79 -4.68 4.31 11.03
C MET A 79 -6.09 4.70 11.48
N GLN A 80 -6.72 3.86 12.31
CA GLN A 80 -8.07 4.05 12.82
C GLN A 80 -8.16 5.21 13.82
N ALA A 81 -7.23 5.28 14.76
CA ALA A 81 -7.21 6.30 15.79
C ALA A 81 -7.01 7.72 15.24
N ASN A 82 -6.32 7.85 14.11
CA ASN A 82 -5.99 9.13 13.49
C ASN A 82 -6.79 9.41 12.21
N ASP A 83 -7.76 8.57 11.85
CA ASP A 83 -8.56 8.65 10.60
C ASP A 83 -7.69 8.84 9.34
N LEU A 84 -6.61 8.08 9.23
CA LEU A 84 -5.64 8.24 8.16
C LEU A 84 -6.12 7.59 6.86
N THR A 85 -5.65 8.14 5.76
CA THR A 85 -5.85 7.60 4.40
C THR A 85 -4.55 6.98 3.92
N ALA A 86 -4.61 5.77 3.38
CA ALA A 86 -3.47 5.12 2.75
C ALA A 86 -3.60 5.07 1.23
N ASN A 87 -2.45 5.07 0.56
CA ASN A 87 -2.31 4.65 -0.83
C ASN A 87 -1.63 3.28 -0.90
N ALA A 88 -1.89 2.52 -1.95
CA ALA A 88 -1.27 1.23 -2.20
C ALA A 88 -0.23 1.31 -3.32
N SER A 89 1.04 1.23 -2.96
CA SER A 89 2.16 1.24 -3.88
C SER A 89 2.56 -0.17 -4.27
N VAL A 90 1.84 -0.75 -5.22
CA VAL A 90 2.02 -2.15 -5.67
C VAL A 90 2.82 -2.21 -6.96
N THR A 91 2.48 -1.40 -7.96
CA THR A 91 3.03 -1.50 -9.31
C THR A 91 4.52 -1.13 -9.38
N ASP A 92 5.32 -2.03 -9.94
CA ASP A 92 6.75 -1.81 -10.20
C ASP A 92 6.99 -1.21 -11.59
N VAL A 93 8.16 -0.60 -11.80
CA VAL A 93 8.60 -0.06 -13.10
C VAL A 93 8.74 -1.18 -14.14
N LYS A 94 9.17 -2.37 -13.71
CA LYS A 94 9.21 -3.67 -14.41
C LYS A 94 10.40 -3.90 -15.36
N GLY A 95 10.90 -2.93 -16.08
CA GLY A 95 11.99 -3.16 -17.04
C GLY A 95 11.69 -4.26 -18.06
N ASP A 96 12.61 -5.20 -18.27
CA ASP A 96 12.36 -6.40 -19.09
C ASP A 96 11.47 -7.38 -18.33
N ARG A 97 10.28 -7.66 -18.87
CA ARG A 97 9.29 -8.52 -18.23
C ARG A 97 9.63 -10.01 -18.24
N ASN A 98 10.61 -10.43 -19.04
CA ASN A 98 11.09 -11.81 -19.07
C ASN A 98 12.08 -12.11 -17.94
N LEU A 99 12.64 -11.06 -17.31
CA LEU A 99 13.62 -11.16 -16.23
C LEU A 99 12.97 -11.04 -14.86
N GLY A 100 13.57 -11.68 -13.86
CA GLY A 100 13.26 -11.46 -12.45
C GLY A 100 13.77 -10.10 -11.95
N PRO A 101 13.32 -9.62 -10.77
CA PRO A 101 13.81 -8.37 -10.19
C PRO A 101 15.33 -8.32 -10.04
N HIS A 102 15.98 -9.40 -9.57
CA HIS A 102 17.42 -9.46 -9.39
C HIS A 102 18.21 -9.55 -10.71
N GLU A 103 17.56 -9.92 -11.81
CA GLU A 103 18.16 -10.08 -13.13
C GLU A 103 18.13 -8.80 -13.97
N GLN A 104 17.39 -7.77 -13.53
CA GLN A 104 17.28 -6.51 -14.26
C GLN A 104 18.65 -5.82 -14.39
N PRO A 105 18.93 -5.18 -15.54
CA PRO A 105 20.16 -4.39 -15.73
C PRO A 105 20.33 -3.31 -14.68
N ASP A 106 19.23 -2.63 -14.34
CA ASP A 106 19.16 -1.70 -13.22
C ASP A 106 18.35 -2.35 -12.10
N LYS A 107 19.03 -2.68 -11.01
CA LYS A 107 18.43 -3.34 -9.83
C LYS A 107 17.41 -2.47 -9.11
N ASP A 108 17.46 -1.16 -9.30
CA ASP A 108 16.57 -0.20 -8.65
C ASP A 108 15.25 0.03 -9.41
N MET A 109 15.04 -0.68 -10.54
CA MET A 109 13.72 -0.77 -11.21
C MET A 109 12.64 -1.40 -10.33
N TYR A 110 13.04 -2.27 -9.40
CA TYR A 110 12.20 -2.81 -8.35
C TYR A 110 12.69 -2.32 -7.01
N LEU A 111 11.75 -2.10 -6.10
CA LEU A 111 12.10 -1.70 -4.74
C LEU A 111 12.73 -2.87 -3.99
N ARG A 112 13.89 -2.65 -3.38
CA ARG A 112 14.64 -3.67 -2.67
C ARG A 112 15.25 -3.16 -1.37
N VAL A 113 15.57 -4.08 -0.48
CA VAL A 113 16.40 -3.83 0.69
C VAL A 113 17.85 -3.65 0.22
N VAL A 114 18.49 -2.56 0.63
CA VAL A 114 19.89 -2.27 0.32
C VAL A 114 20.78 -2.33 1.55
N ASP A 115 20.18 -2.19 2.74
CA ASP A 115 20.88 -2.31 4.01
C ASP A 115 19.91 -2.68 5.14
N GLN A 116 20.44 -3.30 6.21
CA GLN A 116 19.70 -3.61 7.44
C GLN A 116 20.47 -3.06 8.63
N THR A 117 19.77 -2.30 9.45
CA THR A 117 20.31 -1.71 10.67
C THR A 117 19.55 -2.21 11.89
N LYS A 118 20.02 -1.84 13.09
CA LYS A 118 19.27 -2.12 14.33
C LYS A 118 17.94 -1.34 14.40
N GLU A 119 17.81 -0.25 13.63
CA GLU A 119 16.65 0.64 13.63
C GLU A 119 15.63 0.22 12.56
N GLY A 120 16.02 -0.61 11.59
CA GLY A 120 15.14 -1.06 10.51
C GLY A 120 15.88 -1.40 9.21
N ILE A 121 15.15 -1.34 8.10
CA ILE A 121 15.67 -1.61 6.76
C ILE A 121 15.83 -0.31 5.98
N VAL A 122 16.88 -0.25 5.15
CA VAL A 122 17.06 0.79 4.15
C VAL A 122 16.62 0.21 2.81
N VAL A 123 15.69 0.90 2.15
CA VAL A 123 15.14 0.48 0.87
C VAL A 123 15.49 1.47 -0.24
N ARG A 124 15.65 0.96 -1.46
CA ARG A 124 15.89 1.77 -2.67
C ARG A 124 15.20 1.15 -3.87
N GLY A 125 14.72 1.99 -4.78
CA GLY A 125 14.04 1.60 -6.00
C GLY A 125 12.82 2.46 -6.26
N ALA A 126 11.98 2.04 -7.19
CA ALA A 126 10.83 2.82 -7.63
C ALA A 126 9.53 2.02 -7.65
N LYS A 127 8.42 2.73 -7.46
CA LYS A 127 7.05 2.26 -7.71
C LYS A 127 6.39 3.18 -8.72
N ALA A 128 5.55 2.63 -9.58
CA ALA A 128 4.86 3.36 -10.65
C ALA A 128 3.34 3.37 -10.45
N HIS A 129 2.65 4.30 -11.13
CA HIS A 129 1.18 4.40 -11.12
C HIS A 129 0.57 4.59 -9.72
N GLN A 130 1.13 5.54 -8.94
CA GLN A 130 0.72 5.81 -7.56
C GLN A 130 -0.20 7.02 -7.47
N THR A 131 -1.35 6.95 -8.12
CA THR A 131 -2.26 8.10 -8.30
C THR A 131 -2.67 8.77 -6.98
N GLY A 132 -2.86 8.02 -5.91
CA GLY A 132 -3.25 8.54 -4.61
C GLY A 132 -2.10 8.98 -3.71
N SER A 133 -0.83 8.82 -4.11
CA SER A 133 0.31 9.00 -3.21
C SER A 133 0.50 10.44 -2.71
N VAL A 134 0.11 11.43 -3.52
CA VAL A 134 0.21 12.86 -3.16
C VAL A 134 -0.94 13.36 -2.28
N SER A 135 -1.95 12.53 -2.03
CA SER A 135 -3.15 12.87 -1.25
C SER A 135 -3.46 11.87 -0.14
N CYS A 136 -2.49 11.03 0.24
CA CYS A 136 -2.60 10.09 1.37
C CYS A 136 -1.66 10.50 2.52
N HIS A 137 -1.94 9.95 3.69
CA HIS A 137 -1.07 10.08 4.86
C HIS A 137 -0.01 8.98 4.88
N GLU A 138 -0.40 7.78 4.49
CA GLU A 138 0.44 6.59 4.52
C GLU A 138 0.54 5.94 3.15
N VAL A 139 1.72 5.46 2.81
CA VAL A 139 2.00 4.69 1.61
C VAL A 139 2.27 3.24 2.00
N ILE A 140 1.36 2.34 1.63
CA ILE A 140 1.51 0.89 1.83
C ILE A 140 2.21 0.32 0.60
N VAL A 141 3.38 -0.25 0.79
CA VAL A 141 4.20 -0.82 -0.28
C VAL A 141 4.09 -2.33 -0.27
N LEU A 142 3.78 -2.91 -1.41
CA LEU A 142 3.66 -4.36 -1.61
C LEU A 142 4.38 -4.79 -2.89
N PRO A 143 4.86 -6.03 -2.99
CA PRO A 143 5.39 -6.56 -4.24
C PRO A 143 4.27 -6.79 -5.25
N THR A 144 4.53 -6.60 -6.55
CA THR A 144 3.54 -6.85 -7.63
C THR A 144 3.48 -8.33 -8.03
N ARG A 145 4.58 -9.03 -7.94
CA ARG A 145 4.74 -10.39 -8.45
C ARG A 145 5.25 -11.34 -7.37
N ALA A 146 5.05 -12.63 -7.59
CA ALA A 146 5.71 -13.65 -6.78
C ALA A 146 7.23 -13.55 -6.97
N MET A 147 7.96 -13.62 -5.87
CA MET A 147 9.42 -13.60 -5.85
C MET A 147 9.99 -15.00 -6.02
N GLY A 148 11.04 -15.11 -6.81
CA GLY A 148 11.80 -16.33 -7.04
C GLY A 148 13.07 -16.41 -6.18
N LYS A 149 13.85 -17.45 -6.43
CA LYS A 149 15.20 -17.57 -5.85
C LYS A 149 16.10 -16.46 -6.41
N GLY A 150 16.75 -15.72 -5.53
CA GLY A 150 17.56 -14.54 -5.87
C GLY A 150 16.84 -13.21 -5.73
N ASP A 151 15.50 -13.25 -5.50
CA ASP A 151 14.68 -12.05 -5.30
C ASP A 151 14.44 -11.73 -3.80
N GLU A 152 15.19 -12.31 -2.88
CA GLU A 152 14.94 -12.22 -1.44
C GLU A 152 14.89 -10.76 -0.96
N ASP A 153 15.81 -9.92 -1.47
CA ASP A 153 15.87 -8.49 -1.12
C ASP A 153 14.66 -7.68 -1.64
N TYR A 154 13.93 -8.22 -2.63
CA TYR A 154 12.75 -7.61 -3.23
C TYR A 154 11.44 -8.08 -2.59
N ALA A 155 11.49 -9.12 -1.75
CA ALA A 155 10.34 -9.70 -1.07
C ALA A 155 9.97 -8.91 0.18
N LEU A 156 9.54 -7.66 0.02
CA LEU A 156 9.27 -6.77 1.13
C LEU A 156 7.88 -6.15 1.06
N ALA A 157 7.29 -5.94 2.24
CA ALA A 157 6.04 -5.20 2.42
C ALA A 157 6.17 -4.32 3.66
N PHE A 158 5.79 -3.04 3.54
CA PHE A 158 5.86 -2.07 4.64
C PHE A 158 4.90 -0.91 4.41
N ALA A 159 4.72 -0.08 5.43
CA ALA A 159 4.03 1.20 5.33
C ALA A 159 4.94 2.32 5.84
N ILE A 160 4.84 3.48 5.21
CA ILE A 160 5.58 4.69 5.62
C ILE A 160 4.69 5.93 5.47
N PRO A 161 4.88 6.98 6.26
CA PRO A 161 4.27 8.28 6.02
C PRO A 161 4.62 8.82 4.62
N SER A 162 3.66 9.47 3.96
CA SER A 162 3.85 9.98 2.59
C SER A 162 4.86 11.13 2.50
N ASP A 163 5.19 11.75 3.62
CA ASP A 163 6.20 12.81 3.76
C ASP A 163 7.57 12.29 4.29
N THR A 164 7.77 10.98 4.26
CA THR A 164 9.03 10.36 4.71
C THR A 164 10.22 10.98 3.99
N LYS A 165 11.25 11.36 4.74
CA LYS A 165 12.51 11.91 4.18
C LYS A 165 13.09 10.97 3.13
N ASN A 166 13.48 11.53 1.99
CA ASN A 166 14.00 10.82 0.81
C ASN A 166 12.96 10.03 0.01
N LEU A 167 11.68 10.09 0.35
CA LEU A 167 10.62 9.67 -0.55
C LEU A 167 10.39 10.77 -1.58
N ILE A 168 10.47 10.43 -2.86
CA ILE A 168 10.30 11.38 -3.96
C ILE A 168 9.02 11.03 -4.71
N HIS A 169 8.08 11.98 -4.76
CA HIS A 169 6.88 11.88 -5.57
C HIS A 169 7.14 12.52 -6.94
N VAL A 170 7.11 11.72 -8.00
CA VAL A 170 7.24 12.21 -9.37
C VAL A 170 5.85 12.30 -9.99
N VAL A 171 5.38 13.52 -10.22
CA VAL A 171 4.09 13.78 -10.86
C VAL A 171 4.33 14.10 -12.33
N GLY A 172 3.87 13.17 -13.19
CA GLY A 172 3.94 13.35 -14.64
C GLY A 172 2.92 14.39 -15.12
N ARG A 173 3.18 14.96 -16.29
CA ARG A 173 2.21 15.82 -16.98
C ARG A 173 1.04 14.97 -17.50
N ASN A 174 -0.17 15.50 -17.43
CA ASN A 174 -1.31 14.88 -18.11
C ASN A 174 -1.31 15.21 -19.61
N SER A 175 -2.05 14.44 -20.40
CA SER A 175 -2.13 14.60 -21.86
C SER A 175 -2.71 15.94 -22.34
N MET A 176 -3.38 16.68 -21.44
CA MET A 176 -3.98 17.98 -21.74
C MET A 176 -3.09 19.15 -21.29
N ASP A 177 -1.94 18.87 -20.69
CA ASP A 177 -1.00 19.88 -20.27
C ASP A 177 -0.17 20.36 -21.47
N THR A 178 -0.48 21.56 -21.95
CA THR A 178 0.14 22.19 -23.11
C THR A 178 1.30 23.14 -22.77
N ARG A 179 1.70 23.22 -21.48
CA ARG A 179 2.83 24.07 -21.08
C ARG A 179 4.11 23.60 -21.75
N GLU A 180 4.85 24.52 -22.32
CA GLU A 180 6.20 24.24 -22.84
C GLU A 180 7.14 23.95 -21.66
N ILE A 181 8.11 23.06 -21.87
CA ILE A 181 9.20 22.81 -20.92
C ILE A 181 10.34 23.71 -21.39
N GLU A 182 10.71 24.69 -20.58
CA GLU A 182 11.89 25.50 -20.77
C GLU A 182 13.16 24.72 -20.42
#